data_e0c077f90ef85b9eeb2024c748a22700
#
_entry.id   e0c077f90ef85b9eeb2024c748a22700
#
_cell.length_a   1.000
_cell.length_b   1.000
_cell.length_c   1.000
_cell.angle_alpha   90.00
_cell.angle_beta   90.00
_cell.angle_gamma   90.00
#
_symmetry.space_group_name_H-M   'P 1'
#
loop_
_entity.id
_entity.type
_entity.pdbx_description
1 polymer ?
#
loop_
_entity_poly.entity_id
_entity_poly.type
_entity_poly.pdbx_seq_one_letter_code
_entity_poly.pdbx_strand_id
1 'polypeptide(L)'
;KKLQLLITAYGERHAVISALEGECAGKELDELKALSKLLDLSPDSDRIRFDFSVVNNMSYYNGFVFRGFLDGVCDGVLAGGQYDRLMTKMNRKSGAVGFAIYLDELEQLQSADSGFDIDMLVLYDDSVSAEDVAKAVAAQATLGKSVSAQKCVSDRLRAKETVDIRGEGAKC
;
A
#
# COMPACT_ATOMS: atom_id res chain seq x y z
N LYS A 1 33.73 -13.53 9.99
CA LYS A 1 33.63 -12.11 10.32
C LYS A 1 32.79 -11.35 9.26
N LYS A 2 33.18 -11.38 7.95
CA LYS A 2 32.42 -10.73 6.87
C LYS A 2 30.98 -11.25 6.75
N LEU A 3 30.77 -12.56 6.79
CA LEU A 3 29.42 -13.16 6.71
C LEU A 3 28.56 -12.73 7.91
N GLN A 4 29.13 -12.67 9.11
CA GLN A 4 28.42 -12.21 10.29
C GLN A 4 27.99 -10.75 10.16
N LEU A 5 28.86 -9.88 9.65
CA LEU A 5 28.52 -8.48 9.37
C LEU A 5 27.35 -8.38 8.39
N LEU A 6 27.37 -9.13 7.29
CA LEU A 6 26.29 -9.12 6.30
C LEU A 6 24.94 -9.52 6.92
N ILE A 7 24.91 -10.65 7.67
CA ILE A 7 23.66 -11.13 8.28
C ILE A 7 23.08 -10.15 9.31
N THR A 8 23.92 -9.33 9.94
CA THR A 8 23.49 -8.36 10.96
C THR A 8 23.37 -6.92 10.42
N ALA A 9 23.71 -6.69 9.15
CA ALA A 9 23.61 -5.37 8.54
C ALA A 9 22.14 -5.01 8.29
N TYR A 10 21.61 -4.16 9.16
CA TYR A 10 20.25 -3.65 9.13
C TYR A 10 20.23 -2.18 9.60
N GLY A 11 19.40 -1.37 9.00
CA GLY A 11 19.14 -0.02 9.49
C GLY A 11 19.09 1.05 8.41
N GLU A 12 19.46 2.26 8.82
CA GLU A 12 19.55 3.40 7.93
C GLU A 12 20.58 3.13 6.82
N ARG A 13 20.24 3.50 5.57
CA ARG A 13 20.96 3.10 4.36
C ARG A 13 22.42 3.53 4.34
N HIS A 14 22.70 4.78 4.68
CA HIS A 14 24.08 5.31 4.64
C HIS A 14 24.93 4.72 5.78
N ALA A 15 24.34 4.48 6.95
CA ALA A 15 25.03 3.81 8.05
C ALA A 15 25.40 2.37 7.69
N VAL A 16 24.48 1.63 7.05
CA VAL A 16 24.73 0.27 6.59
C VAL A 16 25.83 0.25 5.51
N ILE A 17 25.78 1.15 4.52
CA ILE A 17 26.81 1.27 3.49
C ILE A 17 28.17 1.55 4.13
N SER A 18 28.26 2.51 5.04
CA SER A 18 29.53 2.86 5.72
C SER A 18 30.12 1.68 6.50
N ALA A 19 29.26 0.88 7.16
CA ALA A 19 29.72 -0.33 7.84
C ALA A 19 30.25 -1.39 6.87
N LEU A 20 29.64 -1.51 5.69
CA LEU A 20 30.07 -2.45 4.65
C LEU A 20 31.37 -2.02 3.97
N GLU A 21 31.60 -0.74 3.76
CA GLU A 21 32.83 -0.18 3.16
C GLU A 21 34.09 -0.60 3.90
N GLY A 22 34.03 -0.75 5.21
CA GLY A 22 35.17 -1.15 6.03
C GLY A 22 35.61 -2.63 5.80
N GLU A 23 34.70 -3.49 5.34
CA GLU A 23 34.94 -4.93 5.26
C GLU A 23 34.71 -5.51 3.84
N CYS A 24 34.02 -4.79 2.99
CA CYS A 24 33.64 -5.22 1.64
C CYS A 24 34.09 -4.21 0.60
N ALA A 25 34.45 -4.69 -0.57
CA ALA A 25 34.74 -3.87 -1.74
C ALA A 25 34.33 -4.66 -3.00
N GLY A 26 33.92 -3.95 -4.04
CA GLY A 26 33.55 -4.57 -5.31
C GLY A 26 32.32 -3.93 -5.94
N LYS A 27 31.99 -4.45 -7.10
CA LYS A 27 30.90 -3.95 -7.94
C LYS A 27 29.54 -3.95 -7.22
N GLU A 28 29.30 -4.95 -6.40
CA GLU A 28 28.03 -5.10 -5.63
C GLU A 28 27.84 -3.96 -4.62
N LEU A 29 28.91 -3.52 -3.99
CA LEU A 29 28.87 -2.38 -3.07
C LEU A 29 28.64 -1.06 -3.83
N ASP A 30 29.24 -0.91 -5.02
CA ASP A 30 29.05 0.27 -5.86
C ASP A 30 27.61 0.34 -6.38
N GLU A 31 27.02 -0.78 -6.75
CA GLU A 31 25.61 -0.89 -7.15
C GLU A 31 24.67 -0.53 -5.98
N LEU A 32 24.97 -0.98 -4.76
CA LEU A 32 24.21 -0.63 -3.57
C LEU A 32 24.28 0.87 -3.26
N LYS A 33 25.46 1.48 -3.40
CA LYS A 33 25.64 2.94 -3.27
C LYS A 33 24.84 3.71 -4.31
N ALA A 34 24.85 3.25 -5.56
CA ALA A 34 24.09 3.87 -6.63
C ALA A 34 22.57 3.79 -6.36
N LEU A 35 22.10 2.63 -5.90
CA LEU A 35 20.72 2.45 -5.49
C LEU A 35 20.35 3.40 -4.34
N SER A 36 21.20 3.51 -3.30
CA SER A 36 20.94 4.40 -2.18
C SER A 36 20.79 5.86 -2.63
N LYS A 37 21.66 6.32 -3.52
CA LYS A 37 21.58 7.68 -4.09
C LYS A 37 20.27 7.92 -4.88
N LEU A 38 19.77 6.91 -5.58
CA LEU A 38 18.48 7.02 -6.28
C LEU A 38 17.32 7.06 -5.29
N LEU A 39 17.39 6.28 -4.23
CA LEU A 39 16.38 6.29 -3.17
C LEU A 39 16.34 7.61 -2.39
N ASP A 40 17.46 8.34 -2.29
CA ASP A 40 17.52 9.67 -1.68
C ASP A 40 16.66 10.72 -2.41
N LEU A 41 16.31 10.47 -3.68
CA LEU A 41 15.43 11.33 -4.45
C LEU A 41 13.95 11.16 -4.06
N SER A 42 13.61 10.11 -3.32
CA SER A 42 12.25 9.88 -2.84
C SER A 42 11.93 10.79 -1.65
N PRO A 43 10.74 11.42 -1.59
CA PRO A 43 10.31 12.19 -0.42
C PRO A 43 10.20 11.34 0.86
N ASP A 44 9.99 10.03 0.73
CA ASP A 44 9.90 9.06 1.83
C ASP A 44 11.20 8.29 2.05
N SER A 45 12.33 8.84 1.62
CA SER A 45 13.63 8.18 1.66
C SER A 45 14.06 7.75 3.07
N ASP A 46 13.69 8.49 4.10
CA ASP A 46 13.97 8.23 5.51
C ASP A 46 13.19 7.02 6.07
N ARG A 47 12.14 6.57 5.39
CA ARG A 47 11.39 5.34 5.73
C ARG A 47 12.01 4.08 5.15
N ILE A 48 12.95 4.21 4.21
CA ILE A 48 13.59 3.07 3.55
C ILE A 48 14.82 2.63 4.34
N ARG A 49 14.90 1.34 4.66
CA ARG A 49 16.02 0.71 5.37
C ARG A 49 16.67 -0.35 4.52
N PHE A 50 17.95 -0.59 4.69
CA PHE A 50 18.62 -1.77 4.18
C PHE A 50 18.60 -2.87 5.23
N ASP A 51 18.28 -4.09 4.77
CA ASP A 51 18.20 -5.28 5.60
C ASP A 51 18.76 -6.48 4.84
N PHE A 52 19.91 -6.96 5.28
CA PHE A 52 20.56 -8.13 4.69
C PHE A 52 20.17 -9.45 5.38
N SER A 53 19.34 -9.39 6.42
CA SER A 53 18.78 -10.58 7.08
C SER A 53 17.59 -11.18 6.33
N VAL A 54 16.99 -10.43 5.42
CA VAL A 54 15.84 -10.88 4.64
C VAL A 54 16.23 -12.01 3.71
N VAL A 55 15.73 -13.20 4.00
CA VAL A 55 15.88 -14.38 3.13
C VAL A 55 14.69 -14.45 2.19
N ASN A 56 14.97 -14.48 0.91
CA ASN A 56 13.94 -14.61 -0.12
C ASN A 56 14.23 -15.76 -1.08
N ASN A 57 13.24 -16.18 -1.88
CA ASN A 57 13.41 -17.25 -2.84
C ASN A 57 14.33 -16.81 -3.99
N MET A 58 15.61 -17.16 -3.88
CA MET A 58 16.64 -16.81 -4.84
C MET A 58 16.46 -17.46 -6.24
N SER A 59 15.57 -18.41 -6.38
CA SER A 59 15.23 -18.98 -7.68
C SER A 59 14.29 -18.04 -8.49
N TYR A 60 13.60 -17.15 -7.81
CA TYR A 60 12.66 -16.21 -8.39
C TYR A 60 13.27 -14.82 -8.57
N TYR A 61 13.85 -14.26 -7.50
CA TYR A 61 14.50 -12.96 -7.50
C TYR A 61 16.00 -13.06 -7.81
N ASN A 62 16.55 -12.09 -8.50
CA ASN A 62 17.97 -12.07 -8.89
C ASN A 62 18.64 -10.70 -8.75
N GLY A 63 18.03 -9.79 -8.07
CA GLY A 63 18.55 -8.47 -7.75
C GLY A 63 18.11 -8.07 -6.35
N PHE A 64 17.65 -6.83 -6.19
CA PHE A 64 17.10 -6.39 -4.93
C PHE A 64 15.72 -7.00 -4.69
N VAL A 65 15.41 -7.16 -3.43
CA VAL A 65 14.09 -7.52 -2.92
C VAL A 65 13.66 -6.48 -1.91
N PHE A 66 12.36 -6.29 -1.74
CA PHE A 66 11.84 -5.36 -0.74
C PHE A 66 10.60 -5.92 -0.06
N ARG A 67 10.40 -5.49 1.16
CA ARG A 67 9.19 -5.71 1.94
C ARG A 67 8.71 -4.38 2.50
N GLY A 68 7.40 -4.21 2.59
CA GLY A 68 6.77 -3.05 3.21
C GLY A 68 6.01 -3.48 4.45
N PHE A 69 6.08 -2.64 5.47
CA PHE A 69 5.43 -2.83 6.75
C PHE A 69 4.58 -1.62 7.07
N LEU A 70 3.50 -1.82 7.79
CA LEU A 70 2.66 -0.77 8.32
C LEU A 70 2.59 -0.87 9.83
N ASP A 71 2.59 0.28 10.49
CA ASP A 71 2.39 0.31 11.94
C ASP A 71 1.00 -0.26 12.29
N GLY A 72 0.98 -1.15 13.28
CA GLY A 72 -0.24 -1.84 13.69
C GLY A 72 -0.55 -3.13 12.95
N VAL A 73 0.26 -3.54 11.96
CA VAL A 73 0.16 -4.83 11.28
C VAL A 73 1.39 -5.67 11.63
N CYS A 74 1.16 -6.91 12.08
CA CYS A 74 2.24 -7.79 12.56
C CYS A 74 3.15 -8.28 11.44
N ASP A 75 2.60 -8.49 10.24
CA ASP A 75 3.30 -9.01 9.07
C ASP A 75 3.53 -7.95 7.99
N GLY A 76 4.38 -8.28 7.01
CA GLY A 76 4.63 -7.39 5.88
C GLY A 76 3.44 -7.33 4.93
N VAL A 77 2.97 -6.13 4.65
CA VAL A 77 1.81 -5.86 3.76
C VAL A 77 2.18 -5.78 2.28
N LEU A 78 3.47 -5.67 1.99
CA LEU A 78 4.02 -5.54 0.64
C LEU A 78 5.26 -6.42 0.51
N ALA A 79 5.39 -7.12 -0.60
CA ALA A 79 6.63 -7.80 -0.95
C ALA A 79 6.87 -7.73 -2.45
N GLY A 80 8.13 -7.57 -2.84
CA GLY A 80 8.51 -7.50 -4.25
C GLY A 80 10.00 -7.59 -4.48
N GLY A 81 10.39 -7.42 -5.74
CA GLY A 81 11.80 -7.43 -6.12
C GLY A 81 12.01 -7.51 -7.62
N GLN A 82 13.27 -7.61 -8.01
CA GLN A 82 13.72 -7.75 -9.38
C GLN A 82 13.77 -9.22 -9.78
N TYR A 83 13.22 -9.56 -10.95
CA TYR A 83 13.11 -10.94 -11.43
C TYR A 83 13.47 -11.13 -12.91
N ASP A 84 14.60 -10.58 -13.34
CA ASP A 84 15.08 -10.64 -14.72
C ASP A 84 15.33 -12.08 -15.21
N ARG A 85 15.70 -13.02 -14.30
CA ARG A 85 15.85 -14.44 -14.66
C ARG A 85 14.53 -15.06 -15.11
N LEU A 86 13.41 -14.67 -14.51
CA LEU A 86 12.10 -15.12 -14.93
C LEU A 86 11.80 -14.60 -16.34
N MET A 87 12.10 -13.33 -16.60
CA MET A 87 11.93 -12.72 -17.91
C MET A 87 12.75 -13.43 -18.97
N THR A 88 13.99 -13.78 -18.67
CA THR A 88 14.86 -14.56 -19.57
C THR A 88 14.27 -15.94 -19.87
N LYS A 89 13.72 -16.65 -18.86
CA LYS A 89 13.03 -17.94 -19.06
C LYS A 89 11.81 -17.82 -19.96
N MET A 90 11.17 -16.65 -19.98
CA MET A 90 10.03 -16.33 -20.84
C MET A 90 10.44 -15.78 -22.21
N ASN A 91 11.73 -15.91 -22.59
CA ASN A 91 12.30 -15.34 -23.82
C ASN A 91 12.11 -13.82 -23.94
N ARG A 92 12.05 -13.08 -22.82
CA ARG A 92 12.01 -11.64 -22.79
C ARG A 92 13.41 -11.07 -22.55
N LYS A 93 13.76 -9.99 -23.26
CA LYS A 93 15.05 -9.30 -23.13
C LYS A 93 15.03 -8.15 -22.13
N SER A 94 13.86 -7.77 -21.63
CA SER A 94 13.68 -6.71 -20.63
C SER A 94 13.90 -7.25 -19.23
N GLY A 95 14.45 -6.43 -18.33
CA GLY A 95 14.34 -6.65 -16.90
C GLY A 95 12.91 -6.42 -16.40
N ALA A 96 12.61 -6.90 -15.21
CA ALA A 96 11.34 -6.67 -14.56
C ALA A 96 11.48 -6.50 -13.05
N VAL A 97 10.69 -5.57 -12.51
CA VAL A 97 10.46 -5.37 -11.10
C VAL A 97 8.95 -5.44 -10.86
N GLY A 98 8.54 -6.10 -9.83
CA GLY A 98 7.13 -6.16 -9.46
C GLY A 98 6.94 -6.38 -7.98
N PHE A 99 5.69 -6.27 -7.55
CA PHE A 99 5.33 -6.43 -6.16
C PHE A 99 3.91 -6.98 -6.02
N ALA A 100 3.62 -7.49 -4.82
CA ALA A 100 2.29 -7.86 -4.36
C ALA A 100 1.96 -7.08 -3.10
N ILE A 101 0.70 -6.68 -2.95
CA ILE A 101 0.13 -6.14 -1.72
C ILE A 101 -0.78 -7.22 -1.14
N TYR A 102 -0.61 -7.53 0.14
CA TYR A 102 -1.40 -8.51 0.88
C TYR A 102 -2.59 -7.79 1.51
N LEU A 103 -3.76 -7.89 0.88
CA LEU A 103 -4.96 -7.18 1.31
C LEU A 103 -5.53 -7.75 2.62
N ASP A 104 -5.39 -9.05 2.84
CA ASP A 104 -5.74 -9.74 4.07
C ASP A 104 -4.99 -9.18 5.30
N GLU A 105 -3.71 -8.84 5.13
CA GLU A 105 -2.94 -8.17 6.17
C GLU A 105 -3.44 -6.74 6.45
N LEU A 106 -3.92 -6.05 5.43
CA LEU A 106 -4.49 -4.71 5.58
C LEU A 106 -5.83 -4.70 6.32
N GLU A 107 -6.57 -5.80 6.33
CA GLU A 107 -7.82 -5.93 7.10
C GLU A 107 -7.57 -5.76 8.60
N GLN A 108 -6.37 -6.07 9.10
CA GLN A 108 -5.98 -5.85 10.50
C GLN A 108 -5.95 -4.35 10.87
N LEU A 109 -5.80 -3.46 9.90
CA LEU A 109 -5.86 -2.00 10.10
C LEU A 109 -7.29 -1.46 10.18
N GLN A 110 -8.28 -2.27 9.85
CA GLN A 110 -9.66 -1.86 10.09
C GLN A 110 -9.80 -1.62 11.59
N SER A 111 -9.67 -0.34 11.96
CA SER A 111 -9.90 0.16 13.30
C SER A 111 -11.22 -0.40 13.80
N ALA A 112 -11.25 -0.65 15.11
CA ALA A 112 -12.39 -1.11 15.87
C ALA A 112 -13.69 -0.64 15.22
N ASP A 113 -14.53 -1.61 14.86
CA ASP A 113 -15.83 -1.45 14.23
C ASP A 113 -16.46 -0.12 14.67
N SER A 114 -16.45 0.88 13.80
CA SER A 114 -17.03 2.19 14.09
C SER A 114 -18.54 2.07 14.32
N GLY A 115 -19.08 0.87 14.22
CA GLY A 115 -20.50 0.58 14.22
C GLY A 115 -21.22 1.01 12.95
N PHE A 116 -20.49 1.58 12.00
CA PHE A 116 -21.04 2.11 10.76
C PHE A 116 -20.24 1.61 9.55
N ASP A 117 -20.96 1.29 8.48
CA ASP A 117 -20.37 0.76 7.24
C ASP A 117 -19.99 1.91 6.28
N ILE A 118 -20.68 3.06 6.39
CA ILE A 118 -20.44 4.27 5.60
C ILE A 118 -20.60 5.53 6.45
N ASP A 119 -20.05 6.65 5.97
CA ASP A 119 -20.20 7.94 6.64
C ASP A 119 -21.54 8.57 6.34
N MET A 120 -22.05 8.48 5.09
CA MET A 120 -23.25 9.19 4.65
C MET A 120 -24.15 8.31 3.79
N LEU A 121 -25.43 8.26 4.13
CA LEU A 121 -26.48 7.70 3.29
C LEU A 121 -27.31 8.84 2.70
N VAL A 122 -27.41 8.89 1.38
CA VAL A 122 -28.31 9.79 0.65
C VAL A 122 -29.57 9.03 0.28
N LEU A 123 -30.72 9.43 0.84
CA LEU A 123 -32.03 8.86 0.48
C LEU A 123 -32.67 9.69 -0.62
N TYR A 124 -33.09 9.03 -1.68
CA TYR A 124 -33.78 9.65 -2.81
C TYR A 124 -34.99 8.81 -3.24
N ASP A 125 -35.88 9.36 -4.04
CA ASP A 125 -37.01 8.64 -4.67
C ASP A 125 -37.10 8.97 -6.17
N ASP A 126 -38.15 8.48 -6.82
CA ASP A 126 -38.35 8.65 -8.25
C ASP A 126 -38.69 10.11 -8.66
N SER A 127 -38.94 11.00 -7.70
CA SER A 127 -39.15 12.43 -7.95
C SER A 127 -37.85 13.22 -8.10
N VAL A 128 -36.72 12.66 -7.60
CA VAL A 128 -35.41 13.29 -7.65
C VAL A 128 -34.67 12.89 -8.93
N SER A 129 -34.17 13.87 -9.66
CA SER A 129 -33.43 13.59 -10.88
C SER A 129 -32.09 12.88 -10.59
N ALA A 130 -31.62 12.04 -11.51
CA ALA A 130 -30.30 11.39 -11.40
C ALA A 130 -29.16 12.42 -11.26
N GLU A 131 -29.31 13.60 -11.85
CA GLU A 131 -28.33 14.68 -11.75
C GLU A 131 -28.26 15.23 -10.32
N ASP A 132 -29.40 15.43 -9.65
CA ASP A 132 -29.44 15.94 -8.28
C ASP A 132 -28.91 14.91 -7.29
N VAL A 133 -29.22 13.62 -7.48
CA VAL A 133 -28.62 12.52 -6.70
C VAL A 133 -27.08 12.53 -6.86
N ALA A 134 -26.59 12.63 -8.10
CA ALA A 134 -25.16 12.67 -8.36
C ALA A 134 -24.48 13.88 -7.73
N LYS A 135 -25.10 15.06 -7.74
CA LYS A 135 -24.61 16.27 -7.07
C LYS A 135 -24.55 16.10 -5.54
N ALA A 136 -25.59 15.53 -4.95
CA ALA A 136 -25.64 15.28 -3.51
C ALA A 136 -24.53 14.30 -3.06
N VAL A 137 -24.31 13.23 -3.82
CA VAL A 137 -23.23 12.26 -3.57
C VAL A 137 -21.86 12.92 -3.74
N ALA A 138 -21.63 13.64 -4.85
CA ALA A 138 -20.37 14.28 -5.13
C ALA A 138 -19.97 15.33 -4.07
N ALA A 139 -20.94 16.07 -3.58
CA ALA A 139 -20.72 17.09 -2.53
C ALA A 139 -20.16 16.47 -1.23
N GLN A 140 -20.59 15.28 -0.87
CA GLN A 140 -20.10 14.57 0.31
C GLN A 140 -18.80 13.82 0.05
N ALA A 141 -18.65 13.23 -1.15
CA ALA A 141 -17.45 12.52 -1.54
C ALA A 141 -16.23 13.45 -1.63
N THR A 142 -16.39 14.69 -2.07
CA THR A 142 -15.33 15.71 -2.07
C THR A 142 -14.82 16.07 -0.67
N LEU A 143 -15.62 15.82 0.36
CA LEU A 143 -15.22 15.97 1.77
C LEU A 143 -14.52 14.72 2.33
N GLY A 144 -14.22 13.74 1.49
CA GLY A 144 -13.57 12.48 1.87
C GLY A 144 -14.49 11.48 2.58
N LYS A 145 -15.82 11.70 2.58
CA LYS A 145 -16.80 10.78 3.18
C LYS A 145 -17.09 9.61 2.24
N SER A 146 -17.24 8.42 2.80
CA SER A 146 -17.83 7.27 2.11
C SER A 146 -19.34 7.46 2.00
N VAL A 147 -19.88 7.40 0.77
CA VAL A 147 -21.28 7.77 0.49
C VAL A 147 -21.98 6.65 -0.27
N SER A 148 -23.22 6.33 0.13
CA SER A 148 -24.13 5.48 -0.63
C SER A 148 -25.43 6.22 -0.89
N ALA A 149 -26.02 6.06 -2.08
CA ALA A 149 -27.35 6.57 -2.40
C ALA A 149 -28.34 5.41 -2.55
N GLN A 150 -29.46 5.47 -1.84
CA GLN A 150 -30.48 4.40 -1.83
C GLN A 150 -31.89 5.01 -1.79
N LYS A 151 -32.87 4.25 -2.27
CA LYS A 151 -34.28 4.65 -2.19
C LYS A 151 -34.89 4.40 -0.82
N CYS A 152 -34.37 3.41 -0.09
CA CYS A 152 -34.83 3.04 1.24
C CYS A 152 -33.66 2.76 2.18
N VAL A 153 -33.88 2.97 3.46
CA VAL A 153 -32.94 2.55 4.50
C VAL A 153 -32.88 1.02 4.51
N SER A 154 -31.67 0.48 4.48
CA SER A 154 -31.45 -0.97 4.56
C SER A 154 -30.91 -1.34 5.94
N ASP A 155 -31.48 -2.35 6.57
CA ASP A 155 -30.96 -2.90 7.85
C ASP A 155 -29.54 -3.49 7.72
N ARG A 156 -29.07 -3.69 6.48
CA ARG A 156 -27.76 -4.25 6.19
C ARG A 156 -26.66 -3.17 6.01
N LEU A 157 -27.04 -1.90 6.00
CA LEU A 157 -26.09 -0.81 5.79
C LEU A 157 -26.26 0.24 6.89
N ARG A 158 -25.27 0.35 7.76
CA ARG A 158 -25.27 1.31 8.88
C ARG A 158 -24.50 2.56 8.45
N ALA A 159 -25.20 3.68 8.35
CA ALA A 159 -24.62 4.98 8.03
C ALA A 159 -24.50 5.84 9.29
N LYS A 160 -23.40 6.60 9.42
CA LYS A 160 -23.24 7.58 10.52
C LYS A 160 -24.26 8.70 10.42
N GLU A 161 -24.49 9.20 9.22
CA GLU A 161 -25.39 10.29 8.91
C GLU A 161 -26.28 9.93 7.73
N THR A 162 -27.48 10.47 7.69
CA THR A 162 -28.42 10.30 6.57
C THR A 162 -28.89 11.66 6.09
N VAL A 163 -28.80 11.90 4.80
CA VAL A 163 -29.39 13.05 4.11
C VAL A 163 -30.57 12.56 3.28
N ASP A 164 -31.73 13.11 3.53
CA ASP A 164 -32.95 12.80 2.82
C ASP A 164 -33.24 13.91 1.80
N ILE A 165 -33.21 13.57 0.52
CA ILE A 165 -33.51 14.50 -0.58
C ILE A 165 -34.81 14.12 -1.32
N ARG A 166 -35.58 13.18 -0.75
CA ARG A 166 -36.87 12.76 -1.30
C ARG A 166 -37.90 13.88 -1.25
N GLY A 167 -38.88 13.83 -2.12
CA GLY A 167 -40.03 14.77 -2.10
C GLY A 167 -40.91 14.63 -0.84
N GLU A 168 -41.65 15.69 -0.49
CA GLU A 168 -42.53 15.68 0.65
C GLU A 168 -43.56 14.53 0.55
N GLY A 169 -43.56 13.65 1.58
CA GLY A 169 -44.50 12.52 1.69
C GLY A 169 -43.98 11.18 1.19
N ALA A 170 -42.72 11.06 0.80
CA ALA A 170 -42.13 9.80 0.40
C ALA A 170 -42.09 8.80 1.57
N LYS A 171 -42.67 7.62 1.37
CA LYS A 171 -42.56 6.45 2.27
C LYS A 171 -41.73 5.38 1.55
N CYS A 172 -40.85 4.71 2.32
CA CYS A 172 -40.22 3.48 1.86
C CYS A 172 -41.27 2.36 1.76
#